data_81864c377ecafa82cfe8f741031addc6
#
_entry.id   81864c377ecafa82cfe8f741031addc6
#
_cell.length_a   1.000
_cell.length_b   1.000
_cell.length_c   1.000
_cell.angle_alpha   90.00
_cell.angle_beta   90.00
_cell.angle_gamma   90.00
#
_symmetry.space_group_name_H-M   'P 1'
#
loop_
_entity.id
_entity.type
_entity.pdbx_description
1 polymer ?
#
loop_
_entity_poly.entity_id
_entity_poly.type
_entity_poly.pdbx_seq_one_letter_code
_entity_poly.pdbx_strand_id
1 'polypeptide(L)'
;MAPDITDEDIEAAAELLLTEFRTWSGSDELPVPVEVMLEHFLGYELEISNEGMFSDPDCLGGIIFEDQTVTINASIEDDLGRYSFTLAHEIGHHVLHRQYYFEHLADGETKIICREMNTKPIIERQADRFAAALLMPAETVKAAFSTLSEDSRSSENPTTGELRAIAARVVAISGLTNVSNTAMVNRLIDLGLVSGAYYQTGRPQDFYRDARDIGFNQRTLRWILSSLRYPLRSIRKLRKSK
;
A
#
# COMPACT_ATOMS: atom_id res chain seq x y z
N MET A 1 16.83 -13.26 -5.86
CA MET A 1 17.14 -12.11 -4.96
C MET A 1 15.97 -11.15 -5.07
N ALA A 2 15.40 -10.68 -3.95
CA ALA A 2 14.26 -9.76 -3.99
C ALA A 2 14.59 -8.53 -4.85
N PRO A 3 13.60 -7.91 -5.53
CA PRO A 3 13.86 -6.75 -6.37
C PRO A 3 14.37 -5.57 -5.53
N ASP A 4 15.41 -4.91 -6.03
CA ASP A 4 15.95 -3.69 -5.42
C ASP A 4 15.09 -2.50 -5.88
N ILE A 5 14.05 -2.20 -5.12
CA ILE A 5 13.06 -1.15 -5.39
C ILE A 5 13.22 -0.08 -4.31
N THR A 6 13.50 1.15 -4.72
CA THR A 6 13.67 2.26 -3.79
C THR A 6 12.32 2.77 -3.27
N ASP A 7 12.35 3.55 -2.20
CA ASP A 7 11.15 4.19 -1.63
C ASP A 7 10.49 5.15 -2.63
N GLU A 8 11.29 5.88 -3.41
CA GLU A 8 10.82 6.76 -4.47
C GLU A 8 10.16 5.99 -5.62
N ASP A 9 10.70 4.83 -5.98
CA ASP A 9 10.08 3.95 -6.98
C ASP A 9 8.71 3.44 -6.51
N ILE A 10 8.59 3.11 -5.23
CA ILE A 10 7.33 2.65 -4.61
C ILE A 10 6.28 3.77 -4.61
N GLU A 11 6.66 4.98 -4.21
CA GLU A 11 5.79 6.15 -4.26
C GLU A 11 5.30 6.42 -5.69
N ALA A 12 6.22 6.44 -6.66
CA ALA A 12 5.90 6.64 -8.06
C ALA A 12 4.98 5.54 -8.62
N ALA A 13 5.18 4.29 -8.20
CA ALA A 13 4.33 3.16 -8.59
C ALA A 13 2.89 3.30 -8.06
N ALA A 14 2.74 3.72 -6.80
CA ALA A 14 1.44 3.93 -6.19
C ALA A 14 0.70 5.12 -6.85
N GLU A 15 1.39 6.22 -7.13
CA GLU A 15 0.84 7.39 -7.82
C GLU A 15 0.40 7.05 -9.25
N LEU A 16 1.22 6.26 -9.96
CA LEU A 16 0.91 5.81 -11.31
C LEU A 16 -0.35 4.94 -11.32
N LEU A 17 -0.43 3.94 -10.44
CA LEU A 17 -1.61 3.09 -10.30
C LEU A 17 -2.87 3.92 -10.01
N LEU A 18 -2.77 4.85 -9.07
CA LEU A 18 -3.89 5.73 -8.70
C LEU A 18 -4.33 6.60 -9.88
N THR A 19 -3.40 7.13 -10.65
CA THR A 19 -3.69 7.94 -11.84
C THR A 19 -4.39 7.12 -12.93
N GLU A 20 -3.93 5.89 -13.18
CA GLU A 20 -4.56 4.98 -14.13
C GLU A 20 -5.96 4.57 -13.68
N PHE A 21 -6.13 4.28 -12.38
CA PHE A 21 -7.42 3.95 -11.80
C PHE A 21 -8.41 5.12 -11.90
N ARG A 22 -8.01 6.34 -11.57
CA ARG A 22 -8.83 7.56 -11.72
C ARG A 22 -9.23 7.80 -13.17
N THR A 23 -8.32 7.59 -14.11
CA THR A 23 -8.61 7.68 -15.54
C THR A 23 -9.63 6.63 -15.98
N TRP A 24 -9.53 5.42 -15.45
CA TRP A 24 -10.44 4.32 -15.74
C TRP A 24 -11.83 4.52 -15.12
N SER A 25 -11.89 4.93 -13.85
CA SER A 25 -13.14 5.13 -13.10
C SER A 25 -13.84 6.45 -13.45
N GLY A 26 -13.07 7.44 -13.93
CA GLY A 26 -13.56 8.81 -14.12
C GLY A 26 -13.81 9.54 -12.80
N SER A 27 -13.22 9.10 -11.67
CA SER A 27 -13.47 9.64 -10.33
C SER A 27 -12.15 9.86 -9.58
N ASP A 28 -12.09 11.00 -8.87
CA ASP A 28 -11.02 11.35 -7.92
C ASP A 28 -11.47 11.15 -6.46
N GLU A 29 -12.46 10.28 -6.24
CA GLU A 29 -13.08 10.04 -4.94
C GLU A 29 -12.06 9.64 -3.87
N LEU A 30 -12.27 10.16 -2.65
CA LEU A 30 -11.54 9.80 -1.44
C LEU A 30 -12.55 9.38 -0.35
N PRO A 31 -12.21 8.39 0.44
CA PRO A 31 -10.98 7.60 0.45
C PRO A 31 -10.85 6.73 -0.81
N VAL A 32 -9.61 6.39 -1.18
CA VAL A 32 -9.33 5.53 -2.36
C VAL A 32 -10.09 4.20 -2.24
N PRO A 33 -10.99 3.86 -3.19
CA PRO A 33 -11.82 2.66 -3.12
C PRO A 33 -11.03 1.42 -3.55
N VAL A 34 -10.14 0.92 -2.67
CA VAL A 34 -9.18 -0.15 -2.96
C VAL A 34 -9.83 -1.48 -3.31
N GLU A 35 -11.03 -1.76 -2.80
CA GLU A 35 -11.80 -2.95 -3.14
C GLU A 35 -12.25 -2.90 -4.61
N VAL A 36 -12.84 -1.78 -5.03
CA VAL A 36 -13.21 -1.55 -6.44
C VAL A 36 -11.99 -1.60 -7.35
N MET A 37 -10.85 -1.05 -6.88
CA MET A 37 -9.59 -1.12 -7.61
C MET A 37 -9.13 -2.57 -7.77
N LEU A 38 -9.17 -3.37 -6.70
CA LEU A 38 -8.76 -4.77 -6.73
C LEU A 38 -9.62 -5.60 -7.69
N GLU A 39 -10.94 -5.57 -7.49
CA GLU A 39 -11.88 -6.46 -8.22
C GLU A 39 -12.12 -5.98 -9.65
N HIS A 40 -12.43 -4.70 -9.83
CA HIS A 40 -12.95 -4.22 -11.11
C HIS A 40 -11.87 -3.64 -12.03
N PHE A 41 -10.80 -3.09 -11.46
CA PHE A 41 -9.71 -2.53 -12.26
C PHE A 41 -8.57 -3.54 -12.46
N LEU A 42 -8.15 -4.24 -11.40
CA LEU A 42 -7.08 -5.24 -11.47
C LEU A 42 -7.58 -6.66 -11.81
N GLY A 43 -8.89 -6.93 -11.63
CA GLY A 43 -9.54 -8.18 -12.03
C GLY A 43 -9.27 -9.35 -11.11
N TYR A 44 -9.05 -9.11 -9.82
CA TYR A 44 -8.93 -10.15 -8.80
C TYR A 44 -10.29 -10.52 -8.25
N GLU A 45 -10.45 -11.78 -7.87
CA GLU A 45 -11.54 -12.23 -7.02
C GLU A 45 -11.18 -11.98 -5.56
N LEU A 46 -12.10 -11.35 -4.81
CA LEU A 46 -11.91 -11.08 -3.39
C LEU A 46 -12.70 -12.08 -2.57
N GLU A 47 -12.02 -12.82 -1.71
CA GLU A 47 -12.60 -13.77 -0.78
C GLU A 47 -12.40 -13.32 0.67
N ILE A 48 -13.44 -13.47 1.49
CA ILE A 48 -13.36 -13.27 2.95
C ILE A 48 -13.46 -14.63 3.61
N SER A 49 -12.42 -15.03 4.34
CA SER A 49 -12.35 -16.33 5.00
C SER A 49 -12.47 -16.22 6.51
N ASN A 50 -13.32 -17.08 7.09
CA ASN A 50 -13.45 -17.27 8.54
C ASN A 50 -12.49 -18.33 9.10
N GLU A 51 -11.89 -19.13 8.21
CA GLU A 51 -10.91 -20.15 8.58
C GLU A 51 -9.53 -19.57 8.32
N GLY A 52 -8.60 -19.69 9.28
CA GLY A 52 -7.23 -19.18 9.12
C GLY A 52 -6.65 -19.66 7.80
N MET A 53 -6.51 -18.74 6.85
CA MET A 53 -6.17 -18.99 5.45
C MET A 53 -4.86 -19.73 5.25
N PHE A 54 -4.00 -19.58 6.15
CA PHE A 54 -2.66 -20.10 6.11
C PHE A 54 -2.41 -20.54 7.56
N SER A 55 -1.75 -21.58 7.82
CA SER A 55 -1.45 -22.18 9.12
C SER A 55 -1.09 -21.17 10.24
N ASP A 56 -1.06 -19.88 9.92
CA ASP A 56 -0.77 -18.77 10.83
C ASP A 56 -2.05 -17.94 11.10
N PRO A 57 -2.56 -17.94 12.35
CA PRO A 57 -3.73 -17.15 12.74
C PRO A 57 -3.49 -15.63 12.67
N ASP A 58 -2.23 -15.19 12.59
CA ASP A 58 -1.86 -13.78 12.45
C ASP A 58 -1.80 -13.31 10.99
N CYS A 59 -2.02 -14.19 10.02
CA CYS A 59 -2.11 -13.83 8.61
C CYS A 59 -3.44 -13.10 8.34
N LEU A 60 -3.37 -11.83 7.93
CA LEU A 60 -4.54 -10.97 7.72
C LEU A 60 -5.05 -11.00 6.28
N GLY A 61 -4.22 -11.40 5.33
CA GLY A 61 -4.56 -11.50 3.92
C GLY A 61 -3.47 -12.18 3.13
N GLY A 62 -3.75 -12.51 1.87
CA GLY A 62 -2.79 -13.08 0.96
C GLY A 62 -3.27 -13.07 -0.48
N ILE A 63 -2.32 -13.04 -1.42
CA ILE A 63 -2.55 -13.01 -2.86
C ILE A 63 -2.05 -14.28 -3.52
N ILE A 64 -2.89 -14.85 -4.38
CA ILE A 64 -2.56 -15.98 -5.27
C ILE A 64 -2.59 -15.45 -6.70
N PHE A 65 -1.42 -15.30 -7.30
CA PHE A 65 -1.29 -14.69 -8.63
C PHE A 65 -1.84 -15.58 -9.75
N GLU A 66 -1.71 -16.89 -9.63
CA GLU A 66 -2.17 -17.87 -10.62
C GLU A 66 -3.68 -17.84 -10.78
N ASP A 67 -4.39 -17.80 -9.66
CA ASP A 67 -5.85 -17.85 -9.61
C ASP A 67 -6.46 -16.44 -9.65
N GLN A 68 -5.62 -15.40 -9.58
CA GLN A 68 -6.07 -14.01 -9.45
C GLN A 68 -7.03 -13.81 -8.27
N THR A 69 -6.71 -14.39 -7.13
CA THR A 69 -7.53 -14.33 -5.92
C THR A 69 -6.77 -13.61 -4.81
N VAL A 70 -7.46 -12.73 -4.11
CA VAL A 70 -7.02 -12.14 -2.85
C VAL A 70 -7.97 -12.59 -1.77
N THR A 71 -7.44 -13.17 -0.70
CA THR A 71 -8.26 -13.58 0.42
C THR A 71 -7.92 -12.75 1.66
N ILE A 72 -8.94 -12.29 2.37
CA ILE A 72 -8.83 -11.48 3.59
C ILE A 72 -9.38 -12.27 4.78
N ASN A 73 -8.71 -12.18 5.92
CA ASN A 73 -9.19 -12.79 7.16
C ASN A 73 -10.43 -12.01 7.66
N ALA A 74 -11.55 -12.71 7.87
CA ALA A 74 -12.80 -12.12 8.33
C ALA A 74 -12.67 -11.38 9.68
N SER A 75 -11.64 -11.69 10.48
CA SER A 75 -11.41 -11.01 11.77
C SER A 75 -11.14 -9.50 11.64
N ILE A 76 -10.79 -9.02 10.44
CA ILE A 76 -10.51 -7.59 10.20
C ILE A 76 -11.58 -6.89 9.36
N GLU A 77 -12.65 -7.58 8.95
CA GLU A 77 -13.71 -7.03 8.07
C GLU A 77 -14.38 -5.79 8.68
N ASP A 78 -14.63 -5.80 9.98
CA ASP A 78 -15.26 -4.67 10.70
C ASP A 78 -14.25 -3.52 11.00
N ASP A 79 -12.95 -3.71 10.83
CA ASP A 79 -11.93 -2.68 11.01
C ASP A 79 -11.54 -2.09 9.65
N LEU A 80 -12.28 -1.06 9.22
CA LEU A 80 -12.10 -0.43 7.91
C LEU A 80 -10.65 -0.03 7.62
N GLY A 81 -9.91 0.45 8.64
CA GLY A 81 -8.52 0.86 8.47
C GLY A 81 -7.59 -0.33 8.20
N ARG A 82 -7.76 -1.42 8.94
CA ARG A 82 -6.97 -2.66 8.75
C ARG A 82 -7.34 -3.36 7.46
N TYR A 83 -8.65 -3.45 7.17
CA TYR A 83 -9.17 -4.04 5.95
C TYR A 83 -8.62 -3.33 4.71
N SER A 84 -8.78 -2.01 4.62
CA SER A 84 -8.27 -1.22 3.49
C SER A 84 -6.76 -1.32 3.36
N PHE A 85 -6.02 -1.31 4.50
CA PHE A 85 -4.57 -1.44 4.47
C PHE A 85 -4.12 -2.82 3.97
N THR A 86 -4.81 -3.89 4.38
CA THR A 86 -4.50 -5.24 3.92
C THR A 86 -4.78 -5.38 2.42
N LEU A 87 -5.92 -4.89 1.91
CA LEU A 87 -6.19 -4.87 0.46
C LEU A 87 -5.14 -4.09 -0.32
N ALA A 88 -4.77 -2.90 0.14
CA ALA A 88 -3.74 -2.08 -0.50
C ALA A 88 -2.35 -2.74 -0.46
N HIS A 89 -2.07 -3.53 0.58
CA HIS A 89 -0.85 -4.33 0.71
C HIS A 89 -0.78 -5.43 -0.36
N GLU A 90 -1.89 -6.17 -0.56
CA GLU A 90 -1.97 -7.19 -1.62
C GLU A 90 -1.89 -6.58 -3.03
N ILE A 91 -2.47 -5.39 -3.23
CA ILE A 91 -2.25 -4.60 -4.45
C ILE A 91 -0.76 -4.25 -4.61
N GLY A 92 -0.06 -3.93 -3.52
CA GLY A 92 1.39 -3.70 -3.51
C GLY A 92 2.17 -4.92 -4.00
N HIS A 93 1.81 -6.12 -3.55
CA HIS A 93 2.40 -7.36 -4.07
C HIS A 93 2.11 -7.56 -5.57
N HIS A 94 0.90 -7.26 -6.02
CA HIS A 94 0.59 -7.31 -7.45
C HIS A 94 1.48 -6.37 -8.28
N VAL A 95 1.62 -5.13 -7.85
CA VAL A 95 2.35 -4.10 -8.61
C VAL A 95 3.86 -4.32 -8.58
N LEU A 96 4.40 -4.61 -7.38
CA LEU A 96 5.85 -4.62 -7.15
C LEU A 96 6.49 -6.00 -7.31
N HIS A 97 5.74 -7.09 -7.04
CA HIS A 97 6.35 -8.40 -6.86
C HIS A 97 5.85 -9.47 -7.82
N ARG A 98 4.74 -9.24 -8.54
CA ARG A 98 4.14 -10.24 -9.42
C ARG A 98 5.10 -10.79 -10.47
N GLN A 99 5.89 -9.92 -11.12
CA GLN A 99 6.85 -10.36 -12.12
C GLN A 99 8.00 -11.16 -11.48
N TYR A 100 8.52 -10.68 -10.35
CA TYR A 100 9.55 -11.39 -9.58
C TYR A 100 9.07 -12.78 -9.16
N TYR A 101 7.80 -12.88 -8.75
CA TYR A 101 7.16 -14.13 -8.40
C TYR A 101 7.24 -15.13 -9.57
N PHE A 102 6.76 -14.78 -10.75
CA PHE A 102 6.74 -15.68 -11.91
C PHE A 102 8.14 -15.99 -12.48
N GLU A 103 9.12 -15.11 -12.30
CA GLU A 103 10.49 -15.33 -12.78
C GLU A 103 11.32 -16.25 -11.87
N HIS A 104 10.98 -16.34 -10.58
CA HIS A 104 11.84 -16.98 -9.57
C HIS A 104 11.18 -18.16 -8.85
N LEU A 105 9.92 -18.43 -9.11
CA LEU A 105 9.27 -19.62 -8.57
C LEU A 105 9.51 -20.79 -9.52
N ALA A 106 10.21 -21.79 -8.98
CA ALA A 106 10.38 -23.08 -9.65
C ALA A 106 9.03 -23.83 -9.73
N ASP A 107 8.90 -24.58 -10.81
CA ASP A 107 7.75 -25.41 -11.15
C ASP A 107 7.08 -26.11 -9.97
N GLY A 108 5.81 -25.82 -9.73
CA GLY A 108 4.90 -26.72 -9.01
C GLY A 108 4.61 -26.40 -7.55
N GLU A 109 5.10 -25.32 -6.97
CA GLU A 109 4.69 -24.89 -5.63
C GLU A 109 3.88 -23.60 -5.71
N THR A 110 2.59 -23.66 -5.42
CA THR A 110 1.76 -22.47 -5.16
C THR A 110 2.28 -21.83 -3.87
N LYS A 111 3.03 -20.74 -4.00
CA LYS A 111 3.49 -19.98 -2.81
C LYS A 111 2.58 -18.82 -2.59
N ILE A 112 1.88 -18.89 -1.49
CA ILE A 112 1.13 -17.79 -0.93
C ILE A 112 2.13 -16.83 -0.29
N ILE A 113 2.14 -15.58 -0.69
CA ILE A 113 2.91 -14.55 0.00
C ILE A 113 2.10 -14.15 1.24
N CYS A 114 2.54 -14.64 2.40
CA CYS A 114 1.95 -14.30 3.69
C CYS A 114 2.87 -13.44 4.51
N ARG A 115 2.28 -12.60 5.31
CA ARG A 115 2.94 -11.72 6.26
C ARG A 115 3.47 -12.50 7.47
N GLU A 116 4.76 -12.93 7.44
CA GLU A 116 5.42 -13.50 8.61
C GLU A 116 5.96 -12.42 9.55
N MET A 117 5.68 -12.56 10.86
CA MET A 117 5.89 -11.50 11.86
C MET A 117 7.32 -11.34 12.40
N ASN A 118 8.24 -12.28 12.24
CA ASN A 118 9.50 -12.26 13.01
C ASN A 118 10.71 -11.62 12.33
N THR A 119 10.73 -11.54 11.01
CA THR A 119 11.67 -10.71 10.22
C THR A 119 10.96 -10.40 8.92
N LYS A 120 10.32 -9.21 8.82
CA LYS A 120 9.62 -8.86 7.58
C LYS A 120 10.58 -8.93 6.40
N PRO A 121 10.38 -9.86 5.45
CA PRO A 121 11.13 -9.86 4.20
C PRO A 121 11.08 -8.47 3.55
N ILE A 122 12.03 -8.15 2.72
CA ILE A 122 12.07 -6.85 2.04
C ILE A 122 10.81 -6.60 1.23
N ILE A 123 10.26 -7.64 0.60
CA ILE A 123 9.01 -7.58 -0.19
C ILE A 123 7.79 -7.14 0.64
N GLU A 124 7.70 -7.60 1.90
CA GLU A 124 6.61 -7.21 2.80
C GLU A 124 6.69 -5.74 3.21
N ARG A 125 7.92 -5.23 3.42
CA ARG A 125 8.12 -3.80 3.72
C ARG A 125 7.81 -2.92 2.52
N GLN A 126 8.16 -3.38 1.33
CA GLN A 126 7.83 -2.70 0.08
C GLN A 126 6.31 -2.65 -0.13
N ALA A 127 5.60 -3.75 0.11
CA ALA A 127 4.14 -3.79 0.04
C ALA A 127 3.46 -2.90 1.09
N ASP A 128 3.95 -2.88 2.35
CA ASP A 128 3.45 -1.96 3.39
C ASP A 128 3.64 -0.49 2.97
N ARG A 129 4.79 -0.16 2.40
CA ARG A 129 5.06 1.21 1.95
C ARG A 129 4.19 1.60 0.78
N PHE A 130 4.01 0.69 -0.16
CA PHE A 130 3.09 0.89 -1.28
C PHE A 130 1.65 1.11 -0.79
N ALA A 131 1.17 0.30 0.15
CA ALA A 131 -0.16 0.46 0.76
C ALA A 131 -0.33 1.84 1.40
N ALA A 132 0.68 2.30 2.15
CA ALA A 132 0.66 3.63 2.75
C ALA A 132 0.63 4.74 1.70
N ALA A 133 1.40 4.62 0.61
CA ALA A 133 1.43 5.59 -0.48
C ALA A 133 0.11 5.63 -1.26
N LEU A 134 -0.48 4.46 -1.54
CA LEU A 134 -1.75 4.33 -2.26
C LEU A 134 -2.93 4.90 -1.47
N LEU A 135 -3.06 4.54 -0.20
CA LEU A 135 -4.17 4.98 0.67
C LEU A 135 -4.03 6.44 1.11
N MET A 136 -2.80 6.94 1.22
CA MET A 136 -2.48 8.28 1.69
C MET A 136 -1.57 8.99 0.67
N PRO A 137 -2.11 9.39 -0.50
CA PRO A 137 -1.33 10.03 -1.55
C PRO A 137 -0.60 11.28 -1.03
N ALA A 138 0.69 11.42 -1.36
CA ALA A 138 1.57 12.43 -0.79
C ALA A 138 1.00 13.85 -0.94
N GLU A 139 0.49 14.20 -2.13
CA GLU A 139 -0.06 15.53 -2.41
C GLU A 139 -1.32 15.81 -1.58
N THR A 140 -2.20 14.81 -1.42
CA THR A 140 -3.41 14.93 -0.57
C THR A 140 -3.04 15.19 0.90
N VAL A 141 -2.07 14.42 1.42
CA VAL A 141 -1.61 14.56 2.81
C VAL A 141 -0.91 15.90 3.03
N LYS A 142 -0.01 16.31 2.12
CA LYS A 142 0.68 17.61 2.19
C LYS A 142 -0.30 18.77 2.12
N ALA A 143 -1.29 18.71 1.21
CA ALA A 143 -2.32 19.74 1.10
C ALA A 143 -3.11 19.87 2.41
N ALA A 144 -3.60 18.76 2.99
CA ALA A 144 -4.32 18.76 4.25
C ALA A 144 -3.45 19.26 5.40
N PHE A 145 -2.19 18.82 5.49
CA PHE A 145 -1.25 19.25 6.52
C PHE A 145 -0.95 20.77 6.44
N SER A 146 -0.84 21.32 5.22
CA SER A 146 -0.56 22.75 5.01
C SER A 146 -1.68 23.66 5.52
N THR A 147 -2.91 23.16 5.66
CA THR A 147 -4.04 23.91 6.21
C THR A 147 -4.02 24.03 7.73
N LEU A 148 -3.17 23.24 8.41
CA LEU A 148 -3.01 23.35 9.87
C LEU A 148 -2.27 24.65 10.21
N SER A 149 -2.66 25.26 11.35
CA SER A 149 -1.97 26.46 11.85
C SER A 149 -0.50 26.16 12.17
N GLU A 150 0.35 27.19 12.09
CA GLU A 150 1.78 27.06 12.41
C GLU A 150 2.00 26.55 13.85
N ASP A 151 1.23 27.05 14.81
CA ASP A 151 1.27 26.58 16.21
C ASP A 151 1.01 25.07 16.34
N SER A 152 0.21 24.50 15.44
CA SER A 152 -0.10 23.07 15.42
C SER A 152 0.98 22.22 14.73
N ARG A 153 1.89 22.86 13.96
CA ARG A 153 2.94 22.21 13.18
C ARG A 153 4.34 22.33 13.78
N SER A 154 4.54 23.31 14.66
CA SER A 154 5.87 23.85 15.01
C SER A 154 6.53 23.24 16.25
N SER A 155 6.07 22.11 16.77
CA SER A 155 6.84 21.42 17.81
C SER A 155 8.08 20.75 17.20
N GLU A 156 9.28 21.21 17.57
CA GLU A 156 10.55 20.57 17.13
C GLU A 156 10.64 19.11 17.59
N ASN A 157 9.98 18.78 18.71
CA ASN A 157 9.93 17.43 19.27
C ASN A 157 8.51 17.13 19.76
N PRO A 158 7.57 16.84 18.86
CA PRO A 158 6.17 16.58 19.24
C PRO A 158 6.05 15.31 20.08
N THR A 159 5.23 15.39 21.12
CA THR A 159 4.85 14.21 21.91
C THR A 159 3.99 13.26 21.07
N THR A 160 3.90 12.00 21.50
CA THR A 160 3.00 11.01 20.87
C THR A 160 1.53 11.49 20.81
N GLY A 161 1.08 12.24 21.84
CA GLY A 161 -0.27 12.81 21.89
C GLY A 161 -0.47 13.90 20.83
N GLU A 162 0.50 14.78 20.64
CA GLU A 162 0.47 15.82 19.61
C GLU A 162 0.51 15.23 18.21
N LEU A 163 1.37 14.24 17.96
CA LEU A 163 1.41 13.55 16.67
C LEU A 163 0.07 12.91 16.31
N ARG A 164 -0.58 12.24 17.28
CA ARG A 164 -1.91 11.66 17.08
C ARG A 164 -2.98 12.72 16.81
N ALA A 165 -2.92 13.85 17.50
CA ALA A 165 -3.84 14.96 17.28
C ALA A 165 -3.67 15.58 15.89
N ILE A 166 -2.42 15.77 15.44
CA ILE A 166 -2.10 16.23 14.09
C ILE A 166 -2.64 15.25 13.06
N ALA A 167 -2.33 13.96 13.21
CA ALA A 167 -2.79 12.92 12.31
C ALA A 167 -4.32 12.86 12.20
N ALA A 168 -5.04 12.91 13.32
CA ALA A 168 -6.49 12.92 13.33
C ALA A 168 -7.08 14.12 12.56
N ARG A 169 -6.46 15.30 12.69
CA ARG A 169 -6.88 16.50 11.94
C ARG A 169 -6.58 16.36 10.44
N VAL A 170 -5.42 15.82 10.07
CA VAL A 170 -5.06 15.57 8.66
C VAL A 170 -6.04 14.58 8.04
N VAL A 171 -6.38 13.48 8.72
CA VAL A 171 -7.39 12.51 8.26
C VAL A 171 -8.74 13.20 8.05
N ALA A 172 -9.20 14.02 9.01
CA ALA A 172 -10.47 14.72 8.91
C ALA A 172 -10.51 15.73 7.74
N ILE A 173 -9.42 16.46 7.51
CA ILE A 173 -9.34 17.45 6.44
C ILE A 173 -9.21 16.79 5.06
N SER A 174 -8.41 15.72 4.97
CA SER A 174 -8.16 15.03 3.70
C SER A 174 -9.30 14.12 3.24
N GLY A 175 -10.23 13.76 4.12
CA GLY A 175 -11.28 12.79 3.83
C GLY A 175 -10.79 11.33 3.76
N LEU A 176 -9.56 11.04 4.21
CA LEU A 176 -8.97 9.68 4.20
C LEU A 176 -9.49 8.86 5.39
N THR A 177 -10.80 8.58 5.40
CA THR A 177 -11.49 7.95 6.55
C THR A 177 -11.21 6.45 6.71
N ASN A 178 -10.58 5.82 5.72
CA ASN A 178 -10.22 4.40 5.71
C ASN A 178 -8.79 4.13 6.21
N VAL A 179 -8.15 5.09 6.89
CA VAL A 179 -6.83 4.91 7.49
C VAL A 179 -6.85 5.20 8.99
N SER A 180 -6.02 4.49 9.74
CA SER A 180 -5.86 4.75 11.18
C SER A 180 -5.02 5.99 11.46
N ASN A 181 -5.25 6.64 12.62
CA ASN A 181 -4.39 7.74 13.06
C ASN A 181 -2.91 7.32 13.18
N THR A 182 -2.64 6.07 13.55
CA THR A 182 -1.27 5.52 13.61
C THR A 182 -0.65 5.44 12.22
N ALA A 183 -1.39 4.97 11.22
CA ALA A 183 -0.92 4.94 9.83
C ALA A 183 -0.62 6.36 9.33
N MET A 184 -1.50 7.32 9.63
CA MET A 184 -1.28 8.72 9.25
C MET A 184 -0.07 9.34 9.95
N VAL A 185 0.19 9.05 11.24
CA VAL A 185 1.42 9.51 11.92
C VAL A 185 2.65 9.01 11.20
N ASN A 186 2.70 7.70 10.88
CA ASN A 186 3.82 7.12 10.14
C ASN A 186 3.98 7.81 8.78
N ARG A 187 2.88 8.04 8.07
CA ARG A 187 2.91 8.72 6.78
C ARG A 187 3.44 10.15 6.85
N LEU A 188 3.04 10.91 7.86
CA LEU A 188 3.56 12.27 8.09
C LEU A 188 5.07 12.29 8.36
N ILE A 189 5.56 11.29 9.09
CA ILE A 189 6.99 11.10 9.34
C ILE A 189 7.72 10.72 8.05
N ASP A 190 7.20 9.76 7.28
CA ASP A 190 7.77 9.31 6.01
C ASP A 190 7.87 10.45 4.98
N LEU A 191 6.89 11.34 4.97
CA LEU A 191 6.87 12.54 4.12
C LEU A 191 7.73 13.70 4.66
N GLY A 192 8.37 13.54 5.84
CA GLY A 192 9.18 14.57 6.48
C GLY A 192 8.38 15.79 6.96
N LEU A 193 7.07 15.66 7.13
CA LEU A 193 6.19 16.76 7.57
C LEU A 193 6.21 16.97 9.08
N VAL A 194 6.55 15.93 9.84
CA VAL A 194 6.75 15.99 11.29
C VAL A 194 8.01 15.23 11.68
N SER A 195 8.69 15.66 12.76
CA SER A 195 9.82 14.91 13.29
C SER A 195 9.32 13.72 14.13
N GLY A 196 9.82 12.50 13.82
CA GLY A 196 9.36 11.25 14.42
C GLY A 196 10.30 10.62 15.44
N ALA A 197 11.16 11.40 16.10
CA ALA A 197 12.26 10.88 16.92
C ALA A 197 11.85 9.84 17.99
N TYR A 198 10.58 9.76 18.40
CA TYR A 198 10.12 8.90 19.48
C TYR A 198 8.80 8.14 19.22
N TYR A 199 8.34 8.04 17.99
CA TYR A 199 7.17 7.19 17.73
C TYR A 199 7.61 5.73 17.73
N GLN A 200 7.59 5.11 18.91
CA GLN A 200 7.89 3.68 19.07
C GLN A 200 6.73 2.84 18.53
N THR A 201 6.74 2.59 17.24
CA THR A 201 5.90 1.56 16.63
C THR A 201 6.55 0.18 16.68
N GLY A 202 7.64 0.02 17.46
CA GLY A 202 8.46 -1.20 17.46
C GLY A 202 9.30 -1.37 16.18
N ARG A 203 9.29 -0.41 15.28
CA ARG A 203 10.11 -0.42 14.05
C ARG A 203 11.42 0.30 14.31
N PRO A 204 12.60 -0.31 14.05
CA PRO A 204 13.88 0.38 14.12
C PRO A 204 13.92 1.55 13.14
N GLN A 205 14.33 2.73 13.60
CA GLN A 205 14.48 3.95 12.78
C GLN A 205 15.55 3.84 11.68
N ASP A 206 16.35 2.78 11.70
CA ASP A 206 17.49 2.61 10.79
C ASP A 206 17.09 2.23 9.35
N PHE A 207 15.81 1.96 9.08
CA PHE A 207 15.34 1.55 7.75
C PHE A 207 15.21 2.69 6.74
N TYR A 208 15.22 3.95 7.17
CA TYR A 208 14.88 5.09 6.30
C TYR A 208 16.07 6.01 5.97
N ARG A 209 17.29 5.70 6.43
CA ARG A 209 18.43 6.62 6.29
C ARG A 209 19.30 6.43 5.07
N ASP A 210 19.30 5.27 4.42
CA ASP A 210 20.29 4.96 3.38
C ASP A 210 19.81 5.09 1.92
N ALA A 211 18.56 5.52 1.69
CA ALA A 211 17.99 5.55 0.33
C ALA A 211 18.11 6.91 -0.39
N ARG A 212 18.93 7.85 0.09
CA ARG A 212 18.94 9.23 -0.49
C ARG A 212 19.75 9.41 -1.77
N ASP A 213 20.43 8.40 -2.29
CA ASP A 213 21.41 8.59 -3.38
C ASP A 213 21.25 7.68 -4.61
N ILE A 214 20.12 6.99 -4.79
CA ILE A 214 19.96 6.14 -5.97
C ILE A 214 18.94 6.77 -6.92
N GLY A 215 19.45 7.33 -8.01
CA GLY A 215 18.64 7.95 -9.06
C GLY A 215 17.65 6.99 -9.71
N PHE A 216 16.53 7.55 -10.13
CA PHE A 216 15.41 6.90 -10.81
C PHE A 216 15.87 5.93 -11.91
N ASN A 217 15.62 4.64 -11.73
CA ASN A 217 16.04 3.63 -12.69
C ASN A 217 14.94 3.38 -13.73
N GLN A 218 15.18 3.79 -14.99
CA GLN A 218 14.25 3.56 -16.12
C GLN A 218 13.84 2.08 -16.32
N ARG A 219 14.65 1.12 -15.82
CA ARG A 219 14.31 -0.30 -15.90
C ARG A 219 13.19 -0.66 -14.93
N THR A 220 13.23 -0.13 -13.71
CA THR A 220 12.20 -0.34 -12.68
C THR A 220 10.85 0.24 -13.13
N LEU A 221 10.84 1.44 -13.70
CA LEU A 221 9.63 2.05 -14.24
C LEU A 221 9.03 1.23 -15.40
N ARG A 222 9.85 0.74 -16.32
CA ARG A 222 9.40 -0.14 -17.41
C ARG A 222 8.81 -1.45 -16.87
N TRP A 223 9.39 -1.97 -15.82
CA TRP A 223 8.95 -3.18 -15.15
C TRP A 223 7.59 -2.98 -14.49
N ILE A 224 7.38 -1.91 -13.72
CA ILE A 224 6.10 -1.52 -13.10
C ILE A 224 5.02 -1.31 -14.18
N LEU A 225 5.34 -0.58 -15.25
CA LEU A 225 4.43 -0.36 -16.38
C LEU A 225 4.03 -1.66 -17.10
N SER A 226 4.92 -2.66 -17.15
CA SER A 226 4.59 -3.95 -17.72
C SER A 226 3.58 -4.73 -16.87
N SER A 227 3.68 -4.62 -15.56
CA SER A 227 2.75 -5.25 -14.60
C SER A 227 1.34 -4.65 -14.69
N LEU A 228 1.24 -3.33 -14.85
CA LEU A 228 -0.05 -2.63 -14.97
C LEU A 228 -0.74 -2.88 -16.32
N ARG A 229 0.00 -3.18 -17.39
CA ARG A 229 -0.60 -3.43 -18.73
C ARG A 229 -1.25 -4.81 -18.90
N TYR A 230 -1.03 -5.74 -17.98
CA TYR A 230 -1.54 -7.12 -18.10
C TYR A 230 -3.07 -7.24 -17.93
N PRO A 231 -3.76 -6.53 -17.03
CA PRO A 231 -5.22 -6.66 -16.87
C PRO A 231 -6.02 -6.15 -18.07
N LEU A 232 -5.53 -5.16 -18.81
CA LEU A 232 -6.24 -4.57 -19.95
C LEU A 232 -6.46 -5.56 -21.13
N ARG A 233 -5.72 -6.65 -21.21
CA ARG A 233 -5.90 -7.68 -22.28
C ARG A 233 -7.00 -8.68 -21.96
N SER A 234 -7.26 -8.99 -20.70
CA SER A 234 -8.32 -9.94 -20.30
C SER A 234 -9.72 -9.34 -20.44
N ILE A 235 -9.90 -8.06 -20.13
CA ILE A 235 -11.20 -7.38 -20.21
C ILE A 235 -11.69 -7.24 -21.66
N ARG A 236 -10.80 -7.17 -22.65
CA ARG A 236 -11.20 -7.17 -24.07
C ARG A 236 -11.81 -8.50 -24.54
N LYS A 237 -11.52 -9.62 -23.88
CA LYS A 237 -12.13 -10.92 -24.23
C LYS A 237 -13.56 -11.04 -23.72
N LEU A 238 -13.90 -10.47 -22.57
CA LEU A 238 -15.25 -10.52 -21.99
C LEU A 238 -16.26 -9.61 -22.72
N ARG A 239 -15.81 -8.54 -23.37
CA ARG A 239 -16.67 -7.65 -24.16
C ARG A 239 -17.03 -8.19 -25.56
N LYS A 240 -16.42 -9.29 -26.01
CA LYS A 240 -16.72 -9.90 -27.33
C LYS A 240 -17.65 -11.12 -27.25
N SER A 241 -18.15 -11.47 -26.06
CA SER A 241 -19.07 -12.60 -25.85
C SER A 241 -20.46 -12.16 -25.35
N LYS A 242 -20.90 -10.94 -25.71
CA LYS A 242 -22.32 -10.53 -25.58
C LYS A 242 -22.80 -9.97 -26.90
#